data_25f598f8ae33ed3aa69f6f03f2627a1f
#
_entry.id   25f598f8ae33ed3aa69f6f03f2627a1f
#
_cell.length_a   1.000
_cell.length_b   1.000
_cell.length_c   1.000
_cell.angle_alpha   90.00
_cell.angle_beta   90.00
_cell.angle_gamma   90.00
#
_symmetry.space_group_name_H-M   'P 1'
#
loop_
_entity.id
_entity.type
_entity.pdbx_description
1 polymer ?
#
loop_
_entity_poly.entity_id
_entity_poly.type
_entity_poly.pdbx_seq_one_letter_code
_entity_poly.pdbx_strand_id
1 'polypeptide(L)'
;MTANDGGAIDTTVTSSQPSAAGLAAGTFLNIHLAPAAQLGGPGSLGYTPISCADITPAASTTVTMAPPPQPGQHPQGSATLTYDPAKQTLTVAATASGLVAGSDHAVHIHLGSCDSQGAVKYPLNDLVASPTGAAETTTVIQNVDQAPPASGWYINVHLGSSSQIEQNGQPTLYFQPIICGNIGK
;
A
#
# COMPACT_ATOMS: atom_id res chain seq x y z
N MET A 1 -3.29 2.42 -18.09
CA MET A 1 -3.89 3.74 -17.84
C MET A 1 -3.01 4.46 -16.83
N THR A 2 -2.82 5.75 -16.98
CA THR A 2 -2.02 6.58 -16.05
C THR A 2 -2.87 7.75 -15.59
N ALA A 3 -2.96 7.98 -14.29
CA ALA A 3 -3.65 9.13 -13.75
C ALA A 3 -2.83 10.42 -13.99
N ASN A 4 -3.51 11.54 -14.15
CA ASN A 4 -2.88 12.86 -14.14
C ASN A 4 -2.56 13.29 -12.69
N ASP A 5 -1.93 14.46 -12.52
CA ASP A 5 -1.54 15.01 -11.21
C ASP A 5 -2.73 15.22 -10.25
N GLY A 6 -3.94 15.34 -10.78
CA GLY A 6 -5.18 15.40 -10.00
C GLY A 6 -5.79 14.04 -9.68
N GLY A 7 -5.13 12.94 -10.04
CA GLY A 7 -5.63 11.58 -9.81
C GLY A 7 -6.73 11.13 -10.79
N ALA A 8 -7.06 11.91 -11.81
CA ALA A 8 -8.07 11.56 -12.80
C ALA A 8 -7.46 10.77 -13.97
N ILE A 9 -8.22 9.81 -14.47
CA ILE A 9 -7.90 9.04 -15.70
C ILE A 9 -9.01 9.28 -16.73
N ASP A 10 -8.63 9.73 -17.92
CA ASP A 10 -9.48 9.78 -19.09
C ASP A 10 -8.79 9.03 -20.22
N THR A 11 -9.37 7.92 -20.66
CA THR A 11 -8.78 7.06 -21.69
C THR A 11 -9.85 6.28 -22.45
N THR A 12 -9.58 6.04 -23.71
CA THR A 12 -10.40 5.17 -24.56
C THR A 12 -9.56 3.95 -24.96
N VAL A 13 -10.11 2.77 -24.75
CA VAL A 13 -9.51 1.50 -25.17
C VAL A 13 -10.47 0.81 -26.13
N THR A 14 -9.95 0.41 -27.29
CA THR A 14 -10.71 -0.40 -28.25
C THR A 14 -10.22 -1.85 -28.16
N SER A 15 -11.14 -2.78 -27.87
CA SER A 15 -10.85 -4.21 -27.92
C SER A 15 -11.20 -4.75 -29.30
N SER A 16 -10.30 -5.50 -29.89
CA SER A 16 -10.50 -6.23 -31.15
C SER A 16 -11.14 -7.62 -30.96
N GLN A 17 -11.55 -7.94 -29.74
CA GLN A 17 -12.27 -9.19 -29.45
C GLN A 17 -13.79 -8.94 -29.52
N PRO A 18 -14.40 -8.90 -30.74
CA PRO A 18 -15.84 -8.78 -30.85
C PRO A 18 -16.43 -10.14 -30.47
N SER A 19 -17.09 -10.24 -29.34
CA SER A 19 -18.09 -11.29 -29.26
C SER A 19 -19.26 -10.82 -30.12
N ALA A 20 -19.67 -11.63 -31.10
CA ALA A 20 -20.83 -11.36 -31.94
C ALA A 20 -22.15 -11.24 -31.12
N ALA A 21 -22.10 -11.60 -29.85
CA ALA A 21 -23.18 -11.53 -28.86
C ALA A 21 -23.17 -10.26 -28.00
N GLY A 22 -22.20 -9.33 -28.20
CA GLY A 22 -22.01 -8.20 -27.29
C GLY A 22 -21.43 -8.61 -25.93
N LEU A 23 -21.52 -7.74 -24.94
CA LEU A 23 -21.12 -8.04 -23.59
C LEU A 23 -22.14 -8.99 -22.95
N ALA A 24 -21.67 -10.12 -22.41
CA ALA A 24 -22.53 -11.09 -21.75
C ALA A 24 -23.04 -10.55 -20.39
N ALA A 25 -24.18 -11.06 -19.95
CA ALA A 25 -24.65 -10.82 -18.59
C ALA A 25 -23.60 -11.32 -17.58
N GLY A 26 -23.35 -10.55 -16.51
CA GLY A 26 -22.32 -10.84 -15.52
C GLY A 26 -20.93 -10.35 -15.91
N THR A 27 -20.80 -9.58 -17.00
CA THR A 27 -19.56 -8.87 -17.31
C THR A 27 -19.43 -7.65 -16.43
N PHE A 28 -18.23 -7.41 -15.91
CA PHE A 28 -17.91 -6.25 -15.09
C PHE A 28 -16.56 -5.63 -15.50
N LEU A 29 -16.38 -4.37 -15.17
CA LEU A 29 -15.15 -3.63 -15.40
C LEU A 29 -14.41 -3.47 -14.08
N ASN A 30 -13.13 -3.81 -14.05
CA ASN A 30 -12.24 -3.59 -12.90
C ASN A 30 -11.09 -2.67 -13.27
N ILE A 31 -10.75 -1.78 -12.34
CA ILE A 31 -9.46 -1.11 -12.27
C ILE A 31 -8.69 -1.75 -11.13
N HIS A 32 -7.52 -2.30 -11.43
CA HIS A 32 -6.66 -2.94 -10.44
C HIS A 32 -5.66 -1.93 -9.85
N LEU A 33 -5.16 -2.24 -8.66
CA LEU A 33 -4.20 -1.42 -7.93
C LEU A 33 -2.90 -1.22 -8.71
N ALA A 34 -2.41 -2.27 -9.38
CA ALA A 34 -1.14 -2.22 -10.11
C ALA A 34 -1.35 -2.16 -11.64
N PRO A 35 -0.39 -1.57 -12.39
CA PRO A 35 -0.36 -1.65 -13.83
C PRO A 35 -0.13 -3.10 -14.30
N ALA A 36 -0.49 -3.39 -15.55
CA ALA A 36 -0.44 -4.73 -16.13
C ALA A 36 0.92 -5.46 -15.92
N ALA A 37 2.03 -4.73 -15.96
CA ALA A 37 3.37 -5.29 -15.76
C ALA A 37 3.67 -5.71 -14.29
N GLN A 38 2.88 -5.24 -13.33
CA GLN A 38 3.04 -5.49 -11.90
C GLN A 38 1.78 -6.15 -11.29
N LEU A 39 0.83 -6.52 -12.13
CA LEU A 39 -0.48 -7.00 -11.70
C LEU A 39 -0.38 -8.29 -10.85
N GLY A 40 0.54 -9.17 -11.20
CA GLY A 40 0.61 -10.50 -10.60
C GLY A 40 -0.59 -11.38 -10.98
N GLY A 41 -0.82 -12.44 -10.23
CA GLY A 41 -1.98 -13.31 -10.39
C GLY A 41 -3.11 -13.00 -9.40
N PRO A 42 -4.26 -13.69 -9.54
CA PRO A 42 -5.32 -13.63 -8.54
C PRO A 42 -4.78 -13.93 -7.14
N GLY A 43 -5.13 -13.06 -6.17
CA GLY A 43 -4.64 -13.15 -4.79
C GLY A 43 -3.38 -12.33 -4.51
N SER A 44 -2.69 -11.78 -5.54
CA SER A 44 -1.62 -10.81 -5.31
C SER A 44 -2.20 -9.43 -4.98
N LEU A 45 -1.44 -8.63 -4.25
CA LEU A 45 -1.85 -7.27 -3.89
C LEU A 45 -2.12 -6.40 -5.13
N GLY A 46 -1.29 -6.52 -6.18
CA GLY A 46 -1.47 -5.78 -7.43
C GLY A 46 -2.79 -6.12 -8.15
N TYR A 47 -3.30 -7.33 -7.95
CA TYR A 47 -4.56 -7.79 -8.54
C TYR A 47 -5.80 -7.27 -7.79
N THR A 48 -5.62 -6.60 -6.66
CA THR A 48 -6.74 -6.04 -5.88
C THR A 48 -7.50 -5.00 -6.69
N PRO A 49 -8.82 -5.16 -6.89
CA PRO A 49 -9.61 -4.16 -7.57
C PRO A 49 -9.79 -2.93 -6.67
N ILE A 50 -9.51 -1.74 -7.21
CA ILE A 50 -9.70 -0.46 -6.52
C ILE A 50 -10.97 0.26 -6.96
N SER A 51 -11.51 -0.10 -8.12
CA SER A 51 -12.79 0.40 -8.60
C SER A 51 -13.42 -0.62 -9.53
N CYS A 52 -14.71 -0.84 -9.41
CA CYS A 52 -15.45 -1.76 -10.28
C CYS A 52 -16.85 -1.26 -10.59
N ALA A 53 -17.43 -1.79 -11.67
CA ALA A 53 -18.82 -1.61 -12.00
C ALA A 53 -19.33 -2.79 -12.85
N ASP A 54 -20.57 -3.21 -12.61
CA ASP A 54 -21.24 -4.16 -13.47
C ASP A 54 -21.64 -3.51 -14.81
N ILE A 55 -21.47 -4.24 -15.90
CA ILE A 55 -21.81 -3.76 -17.24
C ILE A 55 -23.16 -4.36 -17.64
N THR A 56 -24.12 -3.49 -17.89
CA THR A 56 -25.40 -3.93 -18.49
C THR A 56 -25.21 -4.07 -20.00
N PRO A 57 -25.50 -5.24 -20.59
CA PRO A 57 -25.40 -5.44 -22.03
C PRO A 57 -26.31 -4.48 -22.79
N ALA A 58 -25.70 -3.61 -23.61
CA ALA A 58 -26.39 -2.67 -24.47
C ALA A 58 -25.44 -2.24 -25.60
N ALA A 59 -26.01 -1.63 -26.67
CA ALA A 59 -25.20 -1.09 -27.75
C ALA A 59 -24.26 0.04 -27.28
N SER A 60 -24.67 0.77 -26.25
CA SER A 60 -23.86 1.75 -25.52
C SER A 60 -24.33 1.80 -24.07
N THR A 61 -23.41 1.80 -23.14
CA THR A 61 -23.73 1.93 -21.71
C THR A 61 -22.69 2.80 -21.01
N THR A 62 -23.14 3.58 -20.04
CA THR A 62 -22.27 4.30 -19.11
C THR A 62 -22.48 3.70 -17.73
N VAL A 63 -21.40 3.34 -17.04
CA VAL A 63 -21.45 2.80 -15.70
C VAL A 63 -20.64 3.69 -14.76
N THR A 64 -21.19 3.91 -13.57
CA THR A 64 -20.44 4.57 -12.48
C THR A 64 -19.65 3.52 -11.74
N MET A 65 -18.33 3.70 -11.70
CA MET A 65 -17.45 2.82 -10.98
C MET A 65 -17.28 3.30 -9.54
N ALA A 66 -17.27 2.37 -8.60
CA ALA A 66 -17.04 2.62 -7.19
C ALA A 66 -16.00 1.62 -6.65
N PRO A 67 -15.31 1.92 -5.54
CA PRO A 67 -14.53 0.92 -4.85
C PRO A 67 -15.41 -0.30 -4.57
N PRO A 68 -14.94 -1.53 -4.84
CA PRO A 68 -15.71 -2.72 -4.48
C PRO A 68 -15.91 -2.72 -2.96
N PRO A 69 -17.02 -3.30 -2.48
CA PRO A 69 -17.23 -3.45 -1.05
C PRO A 69 -16.13 -4.37 -0.50
N GLN A 70 -15.03 -3.77 -0.07
CA GLN A 70 -13.96 -4.47 0.63
C GLN A 70 -14.37 -4.59 2.09
N PRO A 71 -14.37 -5.77 2.70
CA PRO A 71 -14.55 -5.88 4.13
C PRO A 71 -13.43 -5.10 4.83
N GLY A 72 -13.75 -3.91 5.34
CA GLY A 72 -13.01 -3.25 6.40
C GLY A 72 -11.53 -2.94 6.17
N GLN A 73 -11.10 -2.61 4.95
CA GLN A 73 -9.73 -2.11 4.76
C GLN A 73 -9.63 -0.64 5.23
N HIS A 74 -9.52 -0.49 6.54
CA HIS A 74 -9.10 0.75 7.18
C HIS A 74 -7.82 0.46 7.95
N PRO A 75 -6.64 0.44 7.27
CA PRO A 75 -5.40 0.13 7.92
C PRO A 75 -5.12 1.16 9.02
N GLN A 76 -4.86 0.66 10.21
CA GLN A 76 -4.50 1.42 11.39
C GLN A 76 -3.29 0.75 12.04
N GLY A 77 -2.48 1.53 12.73
CA GLY A 77 -1.31 0.99 13.39
C GLY A 77 -0.80 1.87 14.52
N SER A 78 0.11 1.29 15.28
CA SER A 78 0.88 2.00 16.29
C SER A 78 2.31 1.47 16.33
N ALA A 79 3.22 2.29 16.83
CA ALA A 79 4.60 1.88 17.07
C ALA A 79 5.09 2.42 18.41
N THR A 80 5.83 1.57 19.14
CA THR A 80 6.56 1.94 20.36
C THR A 80 8.04 1.90 20.07
N LEU A 81 8.72 3.01 20.33
CA LEU A 81 10.16 3.17 20.14
C LEU A 81 10.84 3.25 21.50
N THR A 82 11.79 2.36 21.78
CA THR A 82 12.56 2.31 23.03
C THR A 82 14.04 2.42 22.73
N TYR A 83 14.68 3.47 23.21
CA TYR A 83 16.12 3.70 23.04
C TYR A 83 16.89 3.29 24.29
N ASP A 84 17.94 2.48 24.11
CA ASP A 84 18.91 2.10 25.14
C ASP A 84 20.24 2.81 24.88
N PRO A 85 20.58 3.89 25.62
CA PRO A 85 21.81 4.63 25.39
C PRO A 85 23.08 3.83 25.76
N ALA A 86 22.98 2.85 26.66
CA ALA A 86 24.14 2.04 27.04
C ALA A 86 24.53 1.04 25.95
N LYS A 87 23.56 0.57 25.19
CA LYS A 87 23.76 -0.35 24.05
C LYS A 87 23.76 0.35 22.72
N GLN A 88 23.41 1.63 22.67
CA GLN A 88 23.18 2.38 21.44
C GLN A 88 22.19 1.67 20.50
N THR A 89 21.09 1.16 21.07
CA THR A 89 20.08 0.45 20.31
C THR A 89 18.74 1.15 20.35
N LEU A 90 18.01 1.11 19.24
CA LEU A 90 16.62 1.52 19.14
C LEU A 90 15.77 0.30 18.82
N THR A 91 14.92 -0.09 19.76
CA THR A 91 13.91 -1.13 19.54
C THR A 91 12.61 -0.49 19.07
N VAL A 92 12.08 -0.96 17.95
CA VAL A 92 10.81 -0.51 17.39
C VAL A 92 9.86 -1.70 17.35
N ALA A 93 8.80 -1.64 18.16
CA ALA A 93 7.69 -2.59 18.11
C ALA A 93 6.52 -1.93 17.38
N ALA A 94 6.13 -2.48 16.24
CA ALA A 94 5.03 -1.97 15.40
C ALA A 94 3.90 -2.98 15.32
N THR A 95 2.66 -2.47 15.36
CA THR A 95 1.44 -3.25 15.16
C THR A 95 0.55 -2.59 14.12
N ALA A 96 -0.19 -3.39 13.37
CA ALA A 96 -1.20 -2.90 12.43
C ALA A 96 -2.42 -3.82 12.41
N SER A 97 -3.54 -3.27 11.94
CA SER A 97 -4.79 -3.99 11.72
C SER A 97 -5.53 -3.42 10.51
N GLY A 98 -6.54 -4.13 10.01
CA GLY A 98 -7.27 -3.72 8.81
C GLY A 98 -6.45 -3.88 7.52
N LEU A 99 -5.39 -4.69 7.55
CA LEU A 99 -4.59 -5.06 6.39
C LEU A 99 -5.28 -6.17 5.58
N VAL A 100 -4.86 -6.35 4.34
CA VAL A 100 -5.28 -7.52 3.54
C VAL A 100 -4.74 -8.80 4.19
N ALA A 101 -5.58 -9.79 4.37
CA ALA A 101 -5.15 -11.07 4.94
C ALA A 101 -4.01 -11.69 4.13
N GLY A 102 -2.90 -12.01 4.80
CA GLY A 102 -1.72 -12.60 4.18
C GLY A 102 -0.86 -11.64 3.34
N SER A 103 -1.09 -10.32 3.42
CA SER A 103 -0.22 -9.33 2.79
C SER A 103 1.01 -9.02 3.63
N ASP A 104 2.10 -8.64 2.95
CA ASP A 104 3.36 -8.20 3.56
C ASP A 104 3.56 -6.72 3.28
N HIS A 105 4.00 -5.97 4.29
CA HIS A 105 4.14 -4.53 4.24
C HIS A 105 5.49 -4.07 4.78
N ALA A 106 6.27 -3.39 3.96
CA ALA A 106 7.50 -2.76 4.41
C ALA A 106 7.22 -1.67 5.43
N VAL A 107 8.09 -1.56 6.43
CA VAL A 107 8.00 -0.53 7.47
C VAL A 107 9.31 0.23 7.52
N HIS A 108 9.23 1.56 7.52
CA HIS A 108 10.42 2.41 7.60
C HIS A 108 10.23 3.55 8.58
N ILE A 109 11.32 3.93 9.27
CA ILE A 109 11.44 5.26 9.86
C ILE A 109 12.06 6.18 8.81
N HIS A 110 11.45 7.33 8.60
CA HIS A 110 11.88 8.35 7.65
C HIS A 110 12.25 9.65 8.36
N LEU A 111 13.00 10.51 7.65
CA LEU A 111 13.23 11.90 8.01
C LEU A 111 12.07 12.76 7.53
N GLY A 112 11.62 13.72 8.34
CA GLY A 112 10.54 14.64 8.01
C GLY A 112 9.26 14.41 8.82
N SER A 113 8.12 14.41 8.16
CA SER A 113 6.80 14.17 8.76
C SER A 113 5.85 13.49 7.76
N CYS A 114 4.69 13.03 8.22
CA CYS A 114 3.66 12.48 7.33
C CYS A 114 3.23 13.47 6.24
N ASP A 115 3.22 14.77 6.55
CA ASP A 115 2.84 15.84 5.62
C ASP A 115 4.00 16.31 4.73
N SER A 116 5.25 16.02 5.13
CA SER A 116 6.47 16.41 4.41
C SER A 116 7.45 15.24 4.44
N GLN A 117 7.23 14.31 3.53
CA GLN A 117 7.94 13.04 3.49
C GLN A 117 9.38 13.21 2.99
N GLY A 118 10.31 12.54 3.66
CA GLY A 118 11.73 12.56 3.34
C GLY A 118 12.32 11.16 3.19
N ALA A 119 13.64 11.12 3.15
CA ALA A 119 14.39 9.89 2.91
C ALA A 119 14.17 8.83 4.02
N VAL A 120 14.29 7.57 3.66
CA VAL A 120 14.36 6.45 4.61
C VAL A 120 15.58 6.66 5.52
N LYS A 121 15.36 6.61 6.83
CA LYS A 121 16.41 6.64 7.85
C LYS A 121 16.76 5.25 8.33
N TYR A 122 15.76 4.46 8.67
CA TYR A 122 15.93 3.09 9.13
C TYR A 122 14.89 2.17 8.47
N PRO A 123 15.32 1.16 7.72
CA PRO A 123 14.43 0.06 7.34
C PRO A 123 14.14 -0.79 8.58
N LEU A 124 12.91 -1.28 8.69
CA LEU A 124 12.45 -2.18 9.75
C LEU A 124 12.04 -3.52 9.14
N ASN A 125 11.76 -4.50 10.00
CA ASN A 125 11.17 -5.76 9.55
C ASN A 125 9.77 -5.52 8.99
N ASP A 126 9.40 -6.27 7.96
CA ASP A 126 8.07 -6.21 7.37
C ASP A 126 6.99 -6.63 8.39
N LEU A 127 5.81 -6.05 8.24
CA LEU A 127 4.58 -6.51 8.88
C LEU A 127 3.94 -7.57 7.99
N VAL A 128 3.75 -8.77 8.52
CA VAL A 128 3.09 -9.90 7.82
C VAL A 128 1.69 -10.07 8.37
N ALA A 129 0.70 -9.78 7.55
CA ALA A 129 -0.69 -9.80 7.96
C ALA A 129 -1.21 -11.23 8.17
N SER A 130 -1.80 -11.46 9.33
CA SER A 130 -2.51 -12.71 9.65
C SER A 130 -3.77 -12.87 8.78
N PRO A 131 -4.43 -14.04 8.80
CA PRO A 131 -5.71 -14.23 8.14
C PRO A 131 -6.82 -13.26 8.58
N THR A 132 -6.66 -12.58 9.72
CA THR A 132 -7.58 -11.56 10.22
C THR A 132 -7.18 -10.13 9.87
N GLY A 133 -6.08 -9.94 9.12
CA GLY A 133 -5.56 -8.62 8.75
C GLY A 133 -4.83 -7.89 9.88
N ALA A 134 -4.47 -8.59 10.97
CA ALA A 134 -3.63 -8.06 12.04
C ALA A 134 -2.17 -8.47 11.82
N ALA A 135 -1.24 -7.57 12.12
CA ALA A 135 0.21 -7.82 12.01
C ALA A 135 0.96 -7.17 13.15
N GLU A 136 2.10 -7.79 13.53
CA GLU A 136 3.04 -7.24 14.49
C GLU A 136 4.47 -7.58 14.08
N THR A 137 5.40 -6.69 14.39
CA THR A 137 6.83 -6.92 14.18
C THR A 137 7.66 -6.15 15.21
N THR A 138 8.87 -6.64 15.47
CA THR A 138 9.84 -5.92 16.29
C THR A 138 11.19 -5.90 15.58
N THR A 139 11.77 -4.70 15.48
CA THR A 139 13.11 -4.47 14.92
C THR A 139 14.02 -3.86 15.96
N VAL A 140 15.23 -4.38 16.08
CA VAL A 140 16.29 -3.79 16.91
C VAL A 140 17.34 -3.20 15.97
N ILE A 141 17.47 -1.87 16.02
CA ILE A 141 18.45 -1.12 15.23
C ILE A 141 19.69 -0.90 16.12
N GLN A 142 20.85 -1.27 15.60
CA GLN A 142 22.14 -1.11 16.29
C GLN A 142 22.82 0.20 15.88
N ASN A 143 23.76 0.67 16.72
CA ASN A 143 24.59 1.86 16.46
C ASN A 143 23.73 3.12 16.24
N VAL A 144 22.73 3.31 17.08
CA VAL A 144 21.91 4.52 17.12
C VAL A 144 22.51 5.50 18.11
N ASP A 145 22.97 6.63 17.64
CA ASP A 145 23.74 7.60 18.45
C ASP A 145 22.88 8.40 19.44
N GLN A 146 21.58 8.51 19.19
CA GLN A 146 20.67 9.33 19.99
C GLN A 146 19.26 8.78 20.02
N ALA A 147 18.52 9.11 21.08
CA ALA A 147 17.09 8.82 21.17
C ALA A 147 16.30 9.47 20.02
N PRO A 148 15.14 8.93 19.64
CA PRO A 148 14.23 9.57 18.70
C PRO A 148 13.97 11.02 19.12
N PRO A 149 14.07 11.99 18.19
CA PRO A 149 13.83 13.40 18.52
C PRO A 149 12.33 13.66 18.74
N ALA A 150 12.01 14.79 19.37
CA ALA A 150 10.62 15.21 19.58
C ALA A 150 9.87 15.53 18.27
N SER A 151 10.56 15.67 17.14
CA SER A 151 9.99 15.88 15.81
C SER A 151 11.05 15.61 14.74
N GLY A 152 10.63 15.56 13.48
CA GLY A 152 11.51 15.38 12.33
C GLY A 152 11.75 13.91 11.94
N TRP A 153 11.11 12.97 12.62
CA TRP A 153 11.01 11.58 12.21
C TRP A 153 9.54 11.15 12.12
N TYR A 154 9.25 10.24 11.23
CA TYR A 154 7.95 9.58 11.14
C TYR A 154 8.13 8.13 10.72
N ILE A 155 7.13 7.30 10.99
CA ILE A 155 7.08 5.90 10.60
C ILE A 155 6.02 5.70 9.53
N ASN A 156 6.36 4.98 8.47
CA ASN A 156 5.44 4.53 7.42
C ASN A 156 5.33 3.02 7.40
N VAL A 157 4.11 2.55 7.17
CA VAL A 157 3.84 1.21 6.64
C VAL A 157 3.47 1.39 5.17
N HIS A 158 4.17 0.71 4.28
CA HIS A 158 3.99 0.82 2.84
C HIS A 158 2.96 -0.20 2.31
N LEU A 159 2.47 0.04 1.09
CA LEU A 159 1.48 -0.81 0.45
C LEU A 159 2.02 -2.22 0.15
N GLY A 160 3.28 -2.36 -0.20
CA GLY A 160 3.92 -3.65 -0.46
C GLY A 160 5.06 -3.99 0.50
N SER A 161 5.59 -5.20 0.37
CA SER A 161 6.74 -5.71 1.12
C SER A 161 8.04 -5.00 0.72
N SER A 162 9.09 -5.17 1.53
CA SER A 162 10.44 -4.64 1.24
C SER A 162 11.00 -5.13 -0.11
N SER A 163 10.58 -6.30 -0.59
CA SER A 163 10.96 -6.81 -1.92
C SER A 163 10.17 -6.20 -3.08
N GLN A 164 9.06 -5.50 -2.82
CA GLN A 164 8.15 -4.95 -3.84
C GLN A 164 8.26 -3.44 -3.98
N ILE A 165 8.64 -2.74 -2.91
CA ILE A 165 8.62 -1.26 -2.86
C ILE A 165 9.66 -0.60 -3.75
N GLU A 166 10.68 -1.33 -4.20
CA GLU A 166 11.74 -0.83 -5.05
C GLU A 166 12.04 -1.79 -6.20
N GLN A 167 12.31 -1.25 -7.38
CA GLN A 167 12.75 -2.01 -8.54
C GLN A 167 13.82 -1.20 -9.30
N ASN A 168 14.99 -1.82 -9.51
CA ASN A 168 16.13 -1.17 -10.20
C ASN A 168 16.54 0.16 -9.56
N GLY A 169 16.50 0.27 -8.23
CA GLY A 169 16.85 1.47 -7.48
C GLY A 169 15.82 2.61 -7.58
N GLN A 170 14.60 2.30 -8.04
CA GLN A 170 13.51 3.27 -8.12
C GLN A 170 12.30 2.80 -7.32
N PRO A 171 11.62 3.71 -6.60
CA PRO A 171 10.38 3.40 -5.91
C PRO A 171 9.31 2.89 -6.89
N THR A 172 8.59 1.86 -6.50
CA THR A 172 7.42 1.34 -7.22
C THR A 172 6.13 1.96 -6.66
N LEU A 173 4.99 1.61 -7.27
CA LEU A 173 3.68 1.95 -6.71
C LEU A 173 3.50 1.42 -5.28
N TYR A 174 4.13 0.30 -4.97
CA TYR A 174 4.06 -0.34 -3.66
C TYR A 174 4.78 0.44 -2.54
N PHE A 175 5.59 1.45 -2.89
CA PHE A 175 6.21 2.37 -1.93
C PHE A 175 5.21 3.37 -1.31
N GLN A 176 3.98 3.44 -1.82
CA GLN A 176 2.93 4.30 -1.26
C GLN A 176 2.66 3.95 0.21
N PRO A 177 2.67 4.94 1.12
CA PRO A 177 2.31 4.70 2.52
C PRO A 177 0.81 4.45 2.66
N ILE A 178 0.45 3.46 3.46
CA ILE A 178 -0.94 3.14 3.85
C ILE A 178 -1.21 3.48 5.32
N ILE A 179 -0.16 3.55 6.15
CA ILE A 179 -0.22 4.05 7.53
C ILE A 179 0.97 4.98 7.72
N CYS A 180 0.75 6.11 8.37
CA CYS A 180 1.79 7.06 8.71
C CYS A 180 1.59 7.60 10.12
N GLY A 181 2.66 7.73 10.90
CA GLY A 181 2.67 8.29 12.23
C GLY A 181 3.90 9.16 12.49
N ASN A 182 3.71 10.41 12.93
CA ASN A 182 4.81 11.26 13.36
C ASN A 182 5.37 10.77 14.70
N ILE A 183 6.69 10.68 14.82
CA ILE A 183 7.38 10.28 16.03
C ILE A 183 7.59 11.53 16.92
N GLY A 184 7.29 11.39 18.22
CA GLY A 184 7.49 12.45 19.20
C GLY A 184 6.32 13.42 19.39
N LYS A 185 5.14 13.11 18.84
CA LYS A 185 3.89 13.87 19.10
C LYS A 185 2.95 13.07 19.97
#